data_1a15c0e4c73cd4c158115c68327b490e
#
_entry.id   1a15c0e4c73cd4c158115c68327b490e
#
_cell.length_a   1.000
_cell.length_b   1.000
_cell.length_c   1.000
_cell.angle_alpha   90.00
_cell.angle_beta   90.00
_cell.angle_gamma   90.00
#
_symmetry.space_group_name_H-M   'P 1'
#
loop_
_entity.id
_entity.type
_entity.pdbx_description
1 polymer ?
#
loop_
_entity_poly.entity_id
_entity_poly.type
_entity_poly.pdbx_seq_one_letter_code
_entity_poly.pdbx_strand_id
1 'polypeptide(L)'
;MPKKLLILGGTREAYELAECLVSQFSPEQLTVISSLAGVTEHPRQPAGEVRIGGFSDTTGTGGKSGLQNYLLQEKISLLVNATHPYAAQISENALAAATELQIPFLRKTRPPWVKLPEDHWIEVPDMEAAANYLIDYKTISQNELYKHSVFLTIGNRGLSIFRKCNKNRFIVRTVDPPKEAYSWSEAIFLEGRGPFTLENE
;
A
#
# COMPACT_ATOMS: atom_id res chain seq x y z
N MET A 1 29.00 16.87 -5.44
CA MET A 1 27.87 16.54 -4.54
C MET A 1 27.41 15.13 -4.86
N PRO A 2 27.05 14.29 -3.87
CA PRO A 2 26.52 12.96 -4.11
C PRO A 2 25.23 13.05 -4.95
N LYS A 3 25.00 12.03 -5.77
CA LYS A 3 23.70 11.88 -6.44
C LYS A 3 22.65 11.53 -5.40
N LYS A 4 21.44 12.10 -5.51
CA LYS A 4 20.34 11.77 -4.63
C LYS A 4 19.31 10.93 -5.36
N LEU A 5 18.89 9.82 -4.74
CA LEU A 5 17.87 8.91 -5.22
C LEU A 5 16.70 8.92 -4.26
N LEU A 6 15.49 9.13 -4.79
CA LEU A 6 14.25 9.03 -4.01
C LEU A 6 13.53 7.72 -4.32
N ILE A 7 13.24 6.93 -3.28
CA ILE A 7 12.40 5.74 -3.36
C ILE A 7 11.03 6.08 -2.76
N LEU A 8 9.98 6.03 -3.58
CA LEU A 8 8.62 6.01 -3.08
C LEU A 8 8.33 4.59 -2.59
N GLY A 9 8.18 4.42 -1.28
CA GLY A 9 8.31 3.14 -0.61
C GLY A 9 7.06 2.68 0.15
N GLY A 10 7.31 1.87 1.16
CA GLY A 10 6.29 1.23 2.00
C GLY A 10 6.03 -0.24 1.65
N THR A 11 6.76 -0.81 0.69
CA THR A 11 6.71 -2.22 0.33
C THR A 11 8.02 -2.91 0.70
N ARG A 12 8.00 -4.24 0.80
CA ARG A 12 9.20 -5.05 1.03
C ARG A 12 10.27 -4.75 -0.01
N GLU A 13 9.88 -4.67 -1.27
CA GLU A 13 10.76 -4.41 -2.40
C GLU A 13 11.48 -3.05 -2.29
N ALA A 14 10.82 -2.05 -1.70
CA ALA A 14 11.41 -0.75 -1.43
C ALA A 14 12.48 -0.83 -0.33
N TYR A 15 12.21 -1.56 0.75
CA TYR A 15 13.18 -1.77 1.84
C TYR A 15 14.43 -2.51 1.36
N GLU A 16 14.24 -3.62 0.64
CA GLU A 16 15.34 -4.42 0.08
C GLU A 16 16.19 -3.60 -0.88
N LEU A 17 15.56 -2.75 -1.72
CA LEU A 17 16.28 -1.86 -2.62
C LEU A 17 17.11 -0.82 -1.84
N ALA A 18 16.55 -0.20 -0.81
CA ALA A 18 17.26 0.77 0.00
C ALA A 18 18.46 0.14 0.71
N GLU A 19 18.28 -1.04 1.32
CA GLU A 19 19.37 -1.80 1.96
C GLU A 19 20.47 -2.15 0.95
N CYS A 20 20.11 -2.65 -0.22
CA CYS A 20 21.07 -2.98 -1.28
C CYS A 20 21.87 -1.77 -1.73
N LEU A 21 21.22 -0.63 -1.98
CA LEU A 21 21.89 0.57 -2.45
C LEU A 21 22.83 1.17 -1.38
N VAL A 22 22.38 1.24 -0.13
CA VAL A 22 23.20 1.76 0.97
C VAL A 22 24.41 0.85 1.26
N SER A 23 24.28 -0.46 1.03
CA SER A 23 25.41 -1.39 1.20
C SER A 23 26.44 -1.33 0.07
N GLN A 24 26.04 -0.90 -1.14
CA GLN A 24 26.90 -0.87 -2.32
C GLN A 24 27.57 0.48 -2.59
N PHE A 25 26.96 1.57 -2.13
CA PHE A 25 27.44 2.93 -2.40
C PHE A 25 27.71 3.68 -1.11
N SER A 26 28.82 4.40 -1.06
CA SER A 26 29.11 5.28 0.08
C SER A 26 28.20 6.53 0.05
N PRO A 27 28.00 7.20 1.20
CA PRO A 27 27.18 8.43 1.25
C PRO A 27 27.70 9.57 0.36
N GLU A 28 28.99 9.57 0.06
CA GLU A 28 29.61 10.55 -0.85
C GLU A 28 29.29 10.27 -2.33
N GLN A 29 28.94 9.03 -2.65
CA GLN A 29 28.57 8.61 -4.00
C GLN A 29 27.05 8.73 -4.24
N LEU A 30 26.25 8.24 -3.28
CA LEU A 30 24.80 8.17 -3.41
C LEU A 30 24.11 8.39 -2.06
N THR A 31 23.22 9.37 -2.02
CA THR A 31 22.25 9.53 -0.92
C THR A 31 20.95 8.85 -1.30
N VAL A 32 20.54 7.85 -0.53
CA VAL A 32 19.28 7.14 -0.71
C VAL A 32 18.25 7.70 0.26
N ILE A 33 17.13 8.22 -0.27
CA ILE A 33 16.03 8.78 0.50
C ILE A 33 14.80 7.90 0.28
N SER A 34 14.24 7.35 1.34
CA SER A 34 12.98 6.59 1.29
C SER A 34 11.81 7.43 1.77
N SER A 35 10.77 7.57 0.93
CA SER A 35 9.53 8.29 1.27
C SER A 35 8.44 7.30 1.65
N LEU A 36 7.95 7.40 2.89
CA LEU A 36 6.84 6.64 3.45
C LEU A 36 5.60 7.51 3.58
N ALA A 37 4.43 6.96 3.28
CA ALA A 37 3.17 7.72 3.31
C ALA A 37 2.70 8.12 4.72
N GLY A 38 3.26 7.51 5.78
CA GLY A 38 2.88 7.80 7.18
C GLY A 38 1.52 7.21 7.57
N VAL A 39 1.12 6.10 6.94
CA VAL A 39 -0.17 5.43 7.22
C VAL A 39 -0.10 4.53 8.45
N THR A 40 1.09 4.04 8.82
CA THR A 40 1.33 3.17 9.97
C THR A 40 1.92 3.95 11.12
N GLU A 41 1.49 3.65 12.37
CA GLU A 41 1.98 4.34 13.57
C GLU A 41 3.48 4.05 13.82
N HIS A 42 3.91 2.81 13.55
CA HIS A 42 5.30 2.37 13.73
C HIS A 42 5.86 1.78 12.43
N PRO A 43 6.22 2.61 11.43
CA PRO A 43 6.79 2.10 10.19
C PRO A 43 8.20 1.50 10.46
N ARG A 44 8.49 0.35 9.82
CA ARG A 44 9.86 -0.13 9.74
C ARG A 44 10.73 0.97 9.12
N GLN A 45 11.91 1.21 9.68
CA GLN A 45 12.86 2.18 9.14
C GLN A 45 13.65 1.55 7.98
N PRO A 46 13.58 2.09 6.76
CA PRO A 46 14.47 1.68 5.67
C PRO A 46 15.89 2.17 5.91
N ALA A 47 16.85 1.56 5.22
CA ALA A 47 18.22 2.04 5.21
C ALA A 47 18.32 3.40 4.48
N GLY A 48 19.27 4.24 4.90
CA GLY A 48 19.47 5.59 4.38
C GLY A 48 18.59 6.64 5.05
N GLU A 49 18.33 7.75 4.37
CA GLU A 49 17.50 8.82 4.86
C GLU A 49 16.01 8.47 4.71
N VAL A 50 15.19 8.91 5.65
CA VAL A 50 13.74 8.61 5.67
C VAL A 50 12.94 9.90 5.72
N ARG A 51 11.96 10.00 4.84
CA ARG A 51 10.93 11.01 4.83
C ARG A 51 9.58 10.36 5.09
N ILE A 52 8.76 10.96 5.96
CA ILE A 52 7.42 10.48 6.29
C ILE A 52 6.40 11.55 5.91
N GLY A 53 5.29 11.15 5.29
CA GLY A 53 4.18 12.02 4.92
C GLY A 53 3.95 12.11 3.41
N GLY A 54 2.80 12.67 3.04
CA GLY A 54 2.42 12.91 1.64
C GLY A 54 3.22 14.05 1.02
N PHE A 55 3.05 14.23 -0.29
CA PHE A 55 3.58 15.38 -1.03
C PHE A 55 2.45 16.40 -1.17
N SER A 56 2.16 17.13 -0.11
CA SER A 56 1.26 18.29 -0.15
C SER A 56 2.07 19.55 -0.38
N ASP A 57 1.55 20.46 -1.18
CA ASP A 57 2.07 21.81 -1.25
C ASP A 57 1.41 22.70 -0.19
N THR A 58 1.91 23.92 -0.05
CA THR A 58 1.38 24.92 0.88
C THR A 58 -0.07 25.35 0.58
N THR A 59 -0.58 25.01 -0.61
CA THR A 59 -1.95 25.33 -1.07
C THR A 59 -2.94 24.20 -0.84
N GLY A 60 -2.48 23.05 -0.32
CA GLY A 60 -3.33 21.88 -0.11
C GLY A 60 -3.73 21.11 -1.39
N THR A 61 -3.26 21.57 -2.55
CA THR A 61 -3.50 20.93 -3.86
C THR A 61 -2.49 19.83 -4.19
N GLY A 62 -1.69 19.39 -3.23
CA GLY A 62 -0.64 18.40 -3.24
C GLY A 62 -0.68 17.29 -4.31
N GLY A 63 0.09 16.29 -4.16
CA GLY A 63 0.21 15.22 -5.15
C GLY A 63 1.33 15.48 -6.14
N LYS A 64 1.01 15.71 -7.43
CA LYS A 64 2.05 15.90 -8.47
C LYS A 64 2.91 17.13 -8.21
N SER A 65 2.33 18.30 -7.98
CA SER A 65 3.06 19.55 -7.77
C SER A 65 3.90 19.54 -6.49
N GLY A 66 3.37 18.98 -5.41
CA GLY A 66 4.14 18.82 -4.18
C GLY A 66 5.33 17.87 -4.35
N LEU A 67 5.16 16.80 -5.12
CA LEU A 67 6.28 15.90 -5.47
C LEU A 67 7.31 16.62 -6.35
N GLN A 68 6.90 17.38 -7.36
CA GLN A 68 7.80 18.16 -8.20
C GLN A 68 8.64 19.15 -7.40
N ASN A 69 8.00 19.89 -6.50
CA ASN A 69 8.69 20.81 -5.61
C ASN A 69 9.75 20.11 -4.76
N TYR A 70 9.40 18.96 -4.20
CA TYR A 70 10.34 18.15 -3.41
C TYR A 70 11.52 17.65 -4.25
N LEU A 71 11.26 17.12 -5.46
CA LEU A 71 12.28 16.64 -6.38
C LEU A 71 13.30 17.74 -6.72
N LEU A 72 12.83 18.97 -6.97
CA LEU A 72 13.67 20.13 -7.28
C LEU A 72 14.44 20.61 -6.06
N GLN A 73 13.78 20.80 -4.91
CA GLN A 73 14.40 21.31 -3.68
C GLN A 73 15.51 20.36 -3.19
N GLU A 74 15.25 19.07 -3.20
CA GLU A 74 16.20 18.05 -2.80
C GLU A 74 17.24 17.70 -3.87
N LYS A 75 17.08 18.25 -5.08
CA LYS A 75 17.95 17.96 -6.23
C LYS A 75 18.02 16.45 -6.52
N ILE A 76 16.86 15.80 -6.53
CA ILE A 76 16.76 14.36 -6.82
C ILE A 76 17.20 14.10 -8.26
N SER A 77 18.13 13.18 -8.45
CA SER A 77 18.67 12.80 -9.76
C SER A 77 18.08 11.50 -10.32
N LEU A 78 17.39 10.72 -9.50
CA LEU A 78 16.68 9.50 -9.90
C LEU A 78 15.47 9.28 -8.98
N LEU A 79 14.32 9.01 -9.58
CA LEU A 79 13.08 8.66 -8.87
C LEU A 79 12.76 7.19 -9.09
N VAL A 80 12.60 6.44 -8.00
CA VAL A 80 12.15 5.05 -8.03
C VAL A 80 10.78 4.94 -7.37
N ASN A 81 9.78 4.46 -8.12
CA ASN A 81 8.48 4.11 -7.58
C ASN A 81 8.45 2.61 -7.23
N ALA A 82 8.53 2.31 -5.95
CA ALA A 82 8.42 0.97 -5.38
C ALA A 82 7.22 0.87 -4.42
N THR A 83 6.17 1.64 -4.67
CA THR A 83 4.92 1.59 -3.91
C THR A 83 4.10 0.34 -4.25
N HIS A 84 3.08 0.07 -3.44
CA HIS A 84 2.16 -1.04 -3.70
C HIS A 84 1.51 -0.90 -5.10
N PRO A 85 1.31 -2.00 -5.85
CA PRO A 85 0.67 -1.95 -7.18
C PRO A 85 -0.66 -1.19 -7.22
N TYR A 86 -1.44 -1.23 -6.15
CA TYR A 86 -2.72 -0.51 -6.02
C TYR A 86 -2.60 0.96 -5.59
N ALA A 87 -1.39 1.47 -5.43
CA ALA A 87 -1.16 2.89 -5.16
C ALA A 87 -1.16 3.70 -6.47
N ALA A 88 -2.29 3.70 -7.19
CA ALA A 88 -2.42 4.28 -8.53
C ALA A 88 -2.08 5.77 -8.54
N GLN A 89 -2.69 6.55 -7.64
CA GLN A 89 -2.54 8.02 -7.61
C GLN A 89 -1.09 8.47 -7.46
N ILE A 90 -0.33 7.89 -6.52
CA ILE A 90 1.08 8.27 -6.34
C ILE A 90 1.93 7.79 -7.53
N SER A 91 1.58 6.67 -8.13
CA SER A 91 2.29 6.14 -9.30
C SER A 91 2.12 7.05 -10.53
N GLU A 92 0.91 7.55 -10.77
CA GLU A 92 0.62 8.51 -11.84
C GLU A 92 1.31 9.85 -11.58
N ASN A 93 1.21 10.38 -10.36
CA ASN A 93 1.87 11.62 -9.97
C ASN A 93 3.39 11.52 -10.13
N ALA A 94 3.98 10.38 -9.76
CA ALA A 94 5.42 10.16 -9.85
C ALA A 94 5.91 10.12 -11.31
N LEU A 95 5.20 9.39 -12.16
CA LEU A 95 5.53 9.32 -13.58
C LEU A 95 5.40 10.72 -14.23
N ALA A 96 4.29 11.42 -13.99
CA ALA A 96 4.07 12.75 -14.54
C ALA A 96 5.13 13.76 -14.06
N ALA A 97 5.42 13.78 -12.74
CA ALA A 97 6.41 14.68 -12.16
C ALA A 97 7.82 14.42 -12.73
N ALA A 98 8.23 13.17 -12.81
CA ALA A 98 9.54 12.79 -13.34
C ALA A 98 9.67 13.13 -14.83
N THR A 99 8.61 12.90 -15.62
CA THR A 99 8.59 13.22 -17.06
C THR A 99 8.74 14.71 -17.30
N GLU A 100 7.94 15.54 -16.59
CA GLU A 100 7.98 17.00 -16.75
C GLU A 100 9.32 17.62 -16.31
N LEU A 101 9.94 17.05 -15.28
CA LEU A 101 11.26 17.51 -14.78
C LEU A 101 12.45 16.84 -15.48
N GLN A 102 12.19 15.93 -16.41
CA GLN A 102 13.20 15.15 -17.11
C GLN A 102 14.14 14.37 -16.15
N ILE A 103 13.59 13.92 -15.01
CA ILE A 103 14.28 13.09 -14.05
C ILE A 103 14.11 11.61 -14.45
N PRO A 104 15.19 10.81 -14.52
CA PRO A 104 15.08 9.38 -14.74
C PRO A 104 14.13 8.73 -13.76
N PHE A 105 13.23 7.86 -14.28
CA PHE A 105 12.18 7.22 -13.52
C PHE A 105 12.24 5.71 -13.69
N LEU A 106 12.20 4.97 -12.57
CA LEU A 106 12.10 3.52 -12.54
C LEU A 106 10.86 3.10 -11.75
N ARG A 107 10.16 2.08 -12.21
CA ARG A 107 9.08 1.44 -11.46
C ARG A 107 9.49 0.02 -11.09
N LYS A 108 9.51 -0.28 -9.78
CA LYS A 108 9.75 -1.61 -9.24
C LYS A 108 8.45 -2.11 -8.62
N THR A 109 7.81 -3.06 -9.28
CA THR A 109 6.59 -3.70 -8.80
C THR A 109 6.81 -5.20 -8.68
N ARG A 110 6.12 -5.84 -7.75
CA ARG A 110 6.02 -7.30 -7.77
C ARG A 110 5.12 -7.74 -8.93
N PRO A 111 5.33 -8.96 -9.49
CA PRO A 111 4.43 -9.50 -10.51
C PRO A 111 3.01 -9.63 -9.93
N PRO A 112 1.97 -9.50 -10.77
CA PRO A 112 0.60 -9.79 -10.35
C PRO A 112 0.48 -11.29 -9.99
N TRP A 113 -0.51 -11.60 -9.17
CA TRP A 113 -0.88 -12.99 -8.95
C TRP A 113 -1.42 -13.60 -10.25
N VAL A 114 -1.07 -14.84 -10.46
CA VAL A 114 -1.53 -15.61 -11.62
C VAL A 114 -2.62 -16.56 -11.13
N LYS A 115 -3.80 -16.45 -11.75
CA LYS A 115 -4.92 -17.34 -11.47
C LYS A 115 -4.59 -18.75 -11.94
N LEU A 116 -4.70 -19.71 -11.04
CA LEU A 116 -4.58 -21.14 -11.37
C LEU A 116 -5.94 -21.71 -11.80
N PRO A 117 -5.97 -22.83 -12.53
CA PRO A 117 -7.22 -23.43 -13.01
C PRO A 117 -8.22 -23.78 -11.89
N GLU A 118 -7.72 -24.12 -10.70
CA GLU A 118 -8.51 -24.47 -9.51
C GLU A 118 -8.96 -23.27 -8.69
N ASP A 119 -8.48 -22.06 -8.98
CA ASP A 119 -8.85 -20.86 -8.25
C ASP A 119 -10.27 -20.40 -8.61
N HIS A 120 -11.05 -20.14 -7.60
CA HIS A 120 -12.41 -19.59 -7.72
C HIS A 120 -12.42 -18.06 -7.49
N TRP A 121 -11.65 -17.32 -8.29
CA TRP A 121 -11.63 -15.86 -8.19
C TRP A 121 -12.91 -15.26 -8.72
N ILE A 122 -13.41 -14.29 -7.97
CA ILE A 122 -14.50 -13.40 -8.37
C ILE A 122 -13.90 -12.03 -8.52
N GLU A 123 -13.79 -11.58 -9.76
CA GLU A 123 -13.21 -10.28 -10.08
C GLU A 123 -14.29 -9.20 -10.01
N VAL A 124 -14.00 -8.14 -9.30
CA VAL A 124 -14.89 -6.99 -9.12
C VAL A 124 -14.12 -5.69 -9.36
N PRO A 125 -14.78 -4.64 -9.87
CA PRO A 125 -14.08 -3.40 -10.24
C PRO A 125 -13.57 -2.60 -9.05
N ASP A 126 -14.24 -2.68 -7.89
CA ASP A 126 -13.93 -1.89 -6.71
C ASP A 126 -14.46 -2.52 -5.41
N MET A 127 -14.16 -1.88 -4.28
CA MET A 127 -14.58 -2.32 -2.94
C MET A 127 -16.11 -2.28 -2.76
N GLU A 128 -16.78 -1.34 -3.40
CA GLU A 128 -18.24 -1.22 -3.33
C GLU A 128 -18.91 -2.40 -4.03
N ALA A 129 -18.42 -2.77 -5.20
CA ALA A 129 -18.87 -3.95 -5.93
C ALA A 129 -18.59 -5.24 -5.16
N ALA A 130 -17.42 -5.33 -4.47
CA ALA A 130 -17.12 -6.45 -3.59
C ALA A 130 -18.12 -6.58 -2.44
N ALA A 131 -18.44 -5.48 -1.78
CA ALA A 131 -19.41 -5.48 -0.69
C ALA A 131 -20.84 -5.82 -1.17
N ASN A 132 -21.25 -5.28 -2.32
CA ASN A 132 -22.55 -5.61 -2.92
C ASN A 132 -22.62 -7.09 -3.30
N TYR A 133 -21.54 -7.65 -3.86
CA TYR A 133 -21.48 -9.08 -4.12
C TYR A 133 -21.70 -9.90 -2.84
N LEU A 134 -21.08 -9.53 -1.71
CA LEU A 134 -21.27 -10.22 -0.43
C LEU A 134 -22.68 -10.08 0.14
N ILE A 135 -23.38 -8.97 -0.13
CA ILE A 135 -24.79 -8.77 0.28
C ILE A 135 -25.71 -9.68 -0.52
N ASP A 136 -25.48 -9.76 -1.84
CA ASP A 136 -26.33 -10.51 -2.78
C ASP A 136 -25.97 -12.00 -2.82
N TYR A 137 -24.78 -12.36 -2.29
CA TYR A 137 -24.33 -13.74 -2.27
C TYR A 137 -25.28 -14.60 -1.47
N LYS A 138 -26.26 -15.18 -2.18
CA LYS A 138 -27.20 -16.14 -1.62
C LYS A 138 -26.41 -17.39 -1.24
N THR A 139 -26.41 -17.66 0.03
CA THR A 139 -25.80 -18.84 0.61
C THR A 139 -26.22 -20.08 -0.15
N ILE A 140 -25.30 -20.75 -0.80
CA ILE A 140 -25.51 -22.08 -1.42
C ILE A 140 -25.78 -23.14 -0.33
N SER A 141 -25.48 -22.82 0.92
CA SER A 141 -25.80 -23.66 2.08
C SER A 141 -27.24 -23.39 2.53
N GLN A 142 -28.10 -24.37 2.38
CA GLN A 142 -29.49 -24.36 2.89
C GLN A 142 -29.58 -24.32 4.45
N ASN A 143 -28.48 -24.18 5.13
CA ASN A 143 -28.41 -24.13 6.58
C ASN A 143 -28.18 -22.68 7.03
N GLU A 144 -29.26 -21.98 7.38
CA GLU A 144 -29.28 -20.58 7.84
C GLU A 144 -28.48 -20.33 9.14
N LEU A 145 -27.95 -21.39 9.76
CA LEU A 145 -27.24 -21.33 11.04
C LEU A 145 -25.77 -20.85 10.94
N TYR A 146 -25.19 -20.82 9.74
CA TYR A 146 -23.78 -20.41 9.60
C TYR A 146 -23.67 -19.14 8.76
N LYS A 147 -23.40 -18.02 9.42
CA LYS A 147 -22.92 -16.81 8.74
C LYS A 147 -21.60 -17.15 8.03
N HIS A 148 -21.49 -16.80 6.75
CA HIS A 148 -20.23 -16.96 6.03
C HIS A 148 -19.13 -16.12 6.68
N SER A 149 -17.97 -16.71 6.84
CA SER A 149 -16.79 -15.98 7.30
C SER A 149 -16.07 -15.39 6.09
N VAL A 150 -15.82 -14.10 6.13
CA VAL A 150 -15.09 -13.34 5.11
C VAL A 150 -13.77 -12.87 5.71
N PHE A 151 -12.65 -13.25 5.11
CA PHE A 151 -11.34 -12.79 5.52
C PHE A 151 -10.95 -11.56 4.70
N LEU A 152 -10.90 -10.38 5.36
CA LEU A 152 -10.50 -9.12 4.73
C LEU A 152 -9.01 -8.84 4.97
N THR A 153 -8.24 -8.78 3.89
CA THR A 153 -6.80 -8.47 3.90
C THR A 153 -6.47 -7.17 3.16
N ILE A 154 -7.44 -6.26 3.10
CA ILE A 154 -7.37 -5.01 2.35
C ILE A 154 -6.72 -3.85 3.13
N GLY A 155 -6.27 -4.10 4.37
CA GLY A 155 -5.83 -3.05 5.29
C GLY A 155 -7.00 -2.17 5.76
N ASN A 156 -6.68 -0.97 6.27
CA ASN A 156 -7.71 -0.08 6.85
C ASN A 156 -8.56 0.67 5.82
N ARG A 157 -8.06 0.80 4.58
CA ARG A 157 -8.78 1.56 3.55
C ARG A 157 -10.00 0.81 3.05
N GLY A 158 -11.16 1.45 3.09
CA GLY A 158 -12.40 0.88 2.58
C GLY A 158 -13.10 -0.12 3.50
N LEU A 159 -12.60 -0.40 4.70
CA LEU A 159 -13.25 -1.31 5.65
C LEU A 159 -14.69 -0.91 5.99
N SER A 160 -14.95 0.39 6.11
CA SER A 160 -16.28 0.93 6.41
C SER A 160 -17.36 0.52 5.40
N ILE A 161 -16.96 0.28 4.14
CA ILE A 161 -17.85 -0.16 3.06
C ILE A 161 -18.48 -1.53 3.39
N PHE A 162 -17.72 -2.43 4.03
CA PHE A 162 -18.16 -3.78 4.35
C PHE A 162 -19.06 -3.86 5.58
N ARG A 163 -19.20 -2.80 6.37
CA ARG A 163 -20.12 -2.77 7.53
C ARG A 163 -21.57 -3.00 7.16
N LYS A 164 -21.96 -2.67 5.94
CA LYS A 164 -23.32 -2.93 5.42
C LYS A 164 -23.60 -4.41 5.19
N CYS A 165 -22.59 -5.28 5.16
CA CYS A 165 -22.70 -6.72 4.93
C CYS A 165 -22.98 -7.47 6.25
N ASN A 166 -24.06 -7.12 6.95
CA ASN A 166 -24.40 -7.58 8.31
C ASN A 166 -24.75 -9.08 8.43
N LYS A 167 -24.90 -9.78 7.31
CA LYS A 167 -25.14 -11.24 7.28
C LYS A 167 -23.85 -12.06 7.32
N ASN A 168 -22.70 -11.42 7.21
CA ASN A 168 -21.40 -12.07 7.21
C ASN A 168 -20.71 -11.89 8.56
N ARG A 169 -19.84 -12.82 8.89
CA ARG A 169 -18.84 -12.67 9.94
C ARG A 169 -17.51 -12.28 9.30
N PHE A 170 -16.85 -11.28 9.85
CA PHE A 170 -15.60 -10.80 9.28
C PHE A 170 -14.40 -11.17 10.17
N ILE A 171 -13.32 -11.60 9.53
CA ILE A 171 -11.99 -11.66 10.11
C ILE A 171 -11.18 -10.62 9.34
N VAL A 172 -10.70 -9.59 10.02
CA VAL A 172 -10.04 -8.43 9.38
C VAL A 172 -8.60 -8.40 9.81
N ARG A 173 -7.66 -8.56 8.87
CA ARG A 173 -6.23 -8.45 9.16
C ARG A 173 -5.71 -7.08 8.75
N THR A 174 -5.15 -6.35 9.71
CA THR A 174 -4.56 -5.02 9.51
C THR A 174 -3.20 -4.93 10.18
N VAL A 175 -2.36 -3.99 9.75
CA VAL A 175 -1.08 -3.72 10.41
C VAL A 175 -1.32 -3.06 11.76
N ASP A 176 -2.15 -2.00 11.75
CA ASP A 176 -2.60 -1.31 12.95
C ASP A 176 -4.14 -1.37 12.96
N PRO A 177 -4.80 -1.78 14.04
CA PRO A 177 -6.25 -1.84 14.09
C PRO A 177 -6.84 -0.44 13.91
N PRO A 178 -7.90 -0.29 13.07
CA PRO A 178 -8.54 0.99 12.88
C PRO A 178 -9.26 1.43 14.15
N LYS A 179 -9.39 2.75 14.38
CA LYS A 179 -10.09 3.29 15.55
C LYS A 179 -11.53 2.80 15.67
N GLU A 180 -12.15 2.49 14.52
CA GLU A 180 -13.51 1.95 14.45
C GLU A 180 -13.61 0.45 14.75
N ALA A 181 -12.50 -0.26 14.97
CA ALA A 181 -12.49 -1.70 15.24
C ALA A 181 -13.44 -2.08 16.38
N TYR A 182 -13.46 -1.28 17.43
CA TYR A 182 -14.25 -1.52 18.64
C TYR A 182 -15.76 -1.35 18.45
N SER A 183 -16.20 -0.77 17.33
CA SER A 183 -17.62 -0.53 17.02
C SER A 183 -18.20 -1.47 15.95
N TRP A 184 -17.46 -2.49 15.54
CA TRP A 184 -17.91 -3.47 14.53
C TRP A 184 -18.02 -4.87 15.15
N SER A 185 -19.22 -5.17 15.66
CA SER A 185 -19.52 -6.39 16.43
C SER A 185 -19.38 -7.68 15.61
N GLU A 186 -19.54 -7.62 14.29
CA GLU A 186 -19.47 -8.77 13.38
C GLU A 186 -18.04 -9.07 12.92
N ALA A 187 -17.05 -8.27 13.36
CA ALA A 187 -15.67 -8.41 12.93
C ALA A 187 -14.73 -8.80 14.08
N ILE A 188 -13.83 -9.72 13.78
CA ILE A 188 -12.67 -10.02 14.60
C ILE A 188 -11.46 -9.37 13.92
N PHE A 189 -10.74 -8.52 14.65
CA PHE A 189 -9.54 -7.87 14.15
C PHE A 189 -8.29 -8.66 14.56
N LEU A 190 -7.47 -8.95 13.56
CA LEU A 190 -6.15 -9.56 13.73
C LEU A 190 -5.09 -8.52 13.34
N GLU A 191 -4.16 -8.29 14.23
CA GLU A 191 -3.00 -7.46 13.95
C GLU A 191 -1.89 -8.31 13.35
N GLY A 192 -1.31 -7.85 12.23
CA GLY A 192 -0.22 -8.57 11.60
C GLY A 192 0.39 -7.82 10.42
N ARG A 193 1.72 -7.92 10.33
CA ARG A 193 2.51 -7.36 9.24
C ARG A 193 3.19 -8.50 8.47
N GLY A 194 2.89 -8.61 7.19
CA GLY A 194 3.57 -9.56 6.31
C GLY A 194 5.10 -9.34 6.20
N PRO A 195 5.84 -10.28 5.61
CA PRO A 195 5.32 -11.48 4.93
C PRO A 195 4.77 -12.52 5.89
N PHE A 196 3.68 -13.18 5.50
CA PHE A 196 3.09 -14.28 6.24
C PHE A 196 3.61 -15.62 5.71
N THR A 197 3.79 -16.59 6.60
CA THR A 197 4.11 -17.98 6.27
C THR A 197 2.86 -18.84 6.49
N LEU A 198 2.83 -20.05 5.95
CA LEU A 198 1.74 -21.00 6.17
C LEU A 198 1.49 -21.29 7.66
N GLU A 199 2.51 -21.15 8.51
CA GLU A 199 2.41 -21.36 9.95
C GLU A 199 1.73 -20.17 10.67
N ASN A 200 1.67 -19.00 10.01
CA ASN A 200 1.08 -17.76 10.54
C ASN A 200 -0.33 -17.50 9.99
N GLU A 201 -0.85 -18.33 9.12
CA GLU A 201 -2.20 -18.31 8.55
C GLU A 201 -3.03 -19.52 8.97
#